data_cd938ef725d01ce64f48170009ae5544
#
_entry.id   cd938ef725d01ce64f48170009ae5544
#
_cell.length_a   1.000
_cell.length_b   1.000
_cell.length_c   1.000
_cell.angle_alpha   90.00
_cell.angle_beta   90.00
_cell.angle_gamma   90.00
#
_symmetry.space_group_name_H-M   'P 1'
#
loop_
_entity.id
_entity.type
_entity.pdbx_description
1 polymer ?
#
loop_
_entity_poly.entity_id
_entity_poly.type
_entity_poly.pdbx_seq_one_letter_code
_entity_poly.pdbx_strand_id
1 'polypeptide(L)'
;MRIRKAAALAATFLVAFICGAHGAAAQQAPAKGAEPSVLHIGYLRFRIEPRYPHSFVEIPPKDDGIAGARVGLADNNTTGRFMGQRFELDEKAVEAAADVPQAFKAMVEAGRRLVVADLPASLLLEVADLPDAKEVTLFNVAAPDDRLRGEDCRANVLHLLPSRAMLADALVQYLVAKRWRNILLVP
;
A
#
# COMPACT_ATOMS: atom_id res chain seq x y z
N MET A 1 -46.18 -57.02 44.08
CA MET A 1 -47.19 -57.24 43.06
C MET A 1 -46.93 -56.31 41.85
N ARG A 2 -46.63 -56.88 40.71
CA ARG A 2 -46.36 -56.30 39.34
C ARG A 2 -45.37 -55.20 39.21
N ILE A 3 -44.12 -55.54 38.96
CA ILE A 3 -43.02 -54.79 38.40
C ILE A 3 -43.27 -54.55 36.93
N ARG A 4 -43.40 -53.34 36.52
CA ARG A 4 -43.35 -52.97 35.08
C ARG A 4 -41.94 -52.46 34.76
N LYS A 5 -41.23 -53.21 33.97
CA LYS A 5 -39.94 -52.88 33.39
C LYS A 5 -40.19 -51.80 32.38
N ALA A 6 -39.63 -50.62 32.60
CA ALA A 6 -39.49 -49.55 31.60
C ALA A 6 -38.14 -49.73 30.91
N ALA A 7 -38.18 -50.07 29.65
CA ALA A 7 -37.00 -50.14 28.80
C ALA A 7 -36.52 -48.71 28.51
N ALA A 8 -35.29 -48.36 28.93
CA ALA A 8 -34.64 -47.13 28.56
C ALA A 8 -34.04 -47.29 27.15
N LEU A 9 -34.64 -46.61 26.19
CA LEU A 9 -34.03 -46.40 24.85
C LEU A 9 -32.90 -45.38 25.00
N ALA A 10 -31.66 -45.86 24.91
CA ALA A 10 -30.49 -45.01 24.73
C ALA A 10 -30.49 -44.50 23.28
N ALA A 11 -30.96 -43.28 23.09
CA ALA A 11 -30.77 -42.58 21.85
C ALA A 11 -29.32 -42.08 21.77
N THR A 12 -28.50 -42.83 21.06
CA THR A 12 -27.14 -42.45 20.74
C THR A 12 -27.21 -41.34 19.69
N PHE A 13 -27.04 -40.08 20.11
CA PHE A 13 -26.85 -38.97 19.20
C PHE A 13 -25.46 -39.09 18.57
N LEU A 14 -25.42 -39.64 17.37
CA LEU A 14 -24.27 -39.59 16.49
C LEU A 14 -24.18 -38.17 15.96
N VAL A 15 -23.49 -37.29 16.69
CA VAL A 15 -23.09 -35.98 16.17
C VAL A 15 -22.03 -36.23 15.11
N ALA A 16 -22.47 -36.31 13.86
CA ALA A 16 -21.56 -36.25 12.71
C ALA A 16 -20.89 -34.87 12.71
N PHE A 17 -19.69 -34.80 13.24
CA PHE A 17 -18.79 -33.66 13.13
C PHE A 17 -18.39 -33.57 11.65
N ILE A 18 -19.19 -32.84 10.87
CA ILE A 18 -18.81 -32.43 9.51
C ILE A 18 -17.71 -31.42 9.70
N CYS A 19 -16.49 -31.90 9.88
CA CYS A 19 -15.28 -31.11 9.70
C CYS A 19 -15.26 -30.70 8.22
N GLY A 20 -15.87 -29.55 7.91
CA GLY A 20 -15.73 -28.91 6.63
C GLY A 20 -14.24 -28.67 6.42
N ALA A 21 -13.62 -29.56 5.65
CA ALA A 21 -12.30 -29.30 5.09
C ALA A 21 -12.43 -28.06 4.21
N HIS A 22 -12.30 -26.88 4.82
CA HIS A 22 -11.92 -25.69 4.09
C HIS A 22 -10.53 -26.02 3.57
N GLY A 23 -10.48 -26.55 2.36
CA GLY A 23 -9.24 -26.71 1.65
C GLY A 23 -8.61 -25.32 1.58
N ALA A 24 -7.62 -25.07 2.45
CA ALA A 24 -6.65 -24.05 2.17
C ALA A 24 -6.17 -24.39 0.76
N ALA A 25 -6.58 -23.56 -0.21
CA ALA A 25 -6.01 -23.65 -1.55
C ALA A 25 -4.52 -23.38 -1.36
N ALA A 26 -3.77 -24.45 -1.15
CA ALA A 26 -2.34 -24.40 -1.18
C ALA A 26 -2.02 -23.77 -2.53
N GLN A 27 -1.42 -22.57 -2.53
CA GLN A 27 -0.90 -21.95 -3.73
C GLN A 27 0.03 -22.96 -4.34
N GLN A 28 -0.43 -23.60 -5.41
CA GLN A 28 0.37 -24.58 -6.14
C GLN A 28 1.61 -23.83 -6.63
N ALA A 29 2.79 -24.32 -6.25
CA ALA A 29 4.02 -23.85 -6.82
C ALA A 29 3.89 -23.89 -8.35
N PRO A 30 4.31 -22.85 -9.09
CA PRO A 30 4.14 -22.82 -10.53
C PRO A 30 4.76 -24.05 -11.15
N ALA A 31 4.05 -24.64 -12.10
CA ALA A 31 4.53 -25.81 -12.86
C ALA A 31 5.88 -25.46 -13.47
N LYS A 32 6.84 -26.39 -13.33
CA LYS A 32 8.21 -26.24 -13.85
C LYS A 32 8.14 -26.01 -15.37
N GLY A 33 8.37 -24.76 -15.83
CA GLY A 33 8.26 -24.37 -17.22
C GLY A 33 7.15 -23.37 -17.57
N ALA A 34 6.33 -22.94 -16.60
CA ALA A 34 5.38 -21.84 -16.83
C ALA A 34 6.15 -20.50 -16.88
N GLU A 35 5.81 -19.66 -17.86
CA GLU A 35 6.33 -18.28 -17.87
C GLU A 35 5.91 -17.53 -16.61
N PRO A 36 6.80 -16.71 -16.03
CA PRO A 36 6.45 -15.98 -14.83
C PRO A 36 5.33 -14.97 -15.11
N SER A 37 4.39 -14.85 -14.17
CA SER A 37 3.40 -13.78 -14.17
C SER A 37 4.11 -12.45 -13.92
N VAL A 38 4.03 -11.53 -14.87
CA VAL A 38 4.67 -10.21 -14.75
C VAL A 38 3.69 -9.21 -14.17
N LEU A 39 4.05 -8.58 -13.05
CA LEU A 39 3.31 -7.49 -12.45
C LEU A 39 4.03 -6.16 -12.75
N HIS A 40 3.36 -5.31 -13.50
CA HIS A 40 3.88 -3.99 -13.86
C HIS A 40 3.39 -2.93 -12.86
N ILE A 41 4.32 -2.18 -12.28
CA ILE A 41 4.07 -1.12 -11.30
C ILE A 41 4.54 0.19 -11.91
N GLY A 42 3.66 1.20 -11.95
CA GLY A 42 4.05 2.56 -12.32
C GLY A 42 4.64 3.29 -11.11
N TYR A 43 5.64 4.10 -11.32
CA TYR A 43 6.15 5.06 -10.33
C TYR A 43 6.09 6.45 -10.93
N LEU A 44 5.14 7.26 -10.49
CA LEU A 44 4.93 8.63 -10.95
C LEU A 44 5.44 9.62 -9.90
N ARG A 45 6.42 10.41 -10.27
CA ARG A 45 7.03 11.39 -9.39
C ARG A 45 6.92 12.79 -9.98
N PHE A 46 6.51 13.75 -9.14
CA PHE A 46 6.68 15.16 -9.41
C PHE A 46 7.96 15.64 -8.72
N ARG A 47 8.93 16.05 -9.54
CA ARG A 47 10.21 16.53 -9.04
C ARG A 47 10.08 17.97 -8.58
N ILE A 48 10.11 18.20 -7.27
CA ILE A 48 10.19 19.53 -6.68
C ILE A 48 11.67 19.88 -6.60
N GLU A 49 12.08 21.02 -7.19
CA GLU A 49 13.43 21.51 -6.98
C GLU A 49 13.64 21.79 -5.48
N PRO A 50 14.68 21.20 -4.88
CA PRO A 50 14.97 21.46 -3.48
C PRO A 50 15.33 22.93 -3.32
N ARG A 51 14.80 23.57 -2.27
CA ARG A 51 15.30 24.88 -1.82
C ARG A 51 16.80 24.74 -1.55
N TYR A 52 17.54 25.84 -1.75
CA TYR A 52 18.97 25.86 -1.45
C TYR A 52 19.24 25.25 -0.08
N PRO A 53 20.07 24.20 0.01
CA PRO A 53 20.36 23.56 1.27
C PRO A 53 21.09 24.51 2.20
N HIS A 54 20.73 24.53 3.47
CA HIS A 54 21.45 25.33 4.48
C HIS A 54 22.84 24.77 4.78
N SER A 55 23.07 23.50 4.40
CA SER A 55 24.39 22.85 4.51
C SER A 55 24.57 21.80 3.42
N PHE A 56 25.82 21.43 3.13
CA PHE A 56 26.14 20.37 2.16
C PHE A 56 25.63 18.98 2.58
N VAL A 57 25.27 18.81 3.85
CA VAL A 57 24.72 17.54 4.39
C VAL A 57 23.24 17.37 4.02
N GLU A 58 22.55 18.45 3.67
CA GLU A 58 21.11 18.46 3.37
C GLU A 58 20.77 18.30 1.88
N ILE A 59 21.76 18.04 1.03
CA ILE A 59 21.52 17.85 -0.40
C ILE A 59 20.90 16.45 -0.59
N PRO A 60 19.60 16.36 -0.91
CA PRO A 60 18.98 15.07 -1.18
C PRO A 60 19.55 14.46 -2.47
N PRO A 61 19.69 13.13 -2.53
CA PRO A 61 20.11 12.47 -3.76
C PRO A 61 19.07 12.69 -4.88
N LYS A 62 19.53 12.71 -6.12
CA LYS A 62 18.65 12.94 -7.29
C LYS A 62 17.60 11.86 -7.48
N ASP A 63 17.85 10.66 -6.97
CA ASP A 63 16.98 9.49 -7.04
C ASP A 63 16.34 9.16 -5.67
N ASP A 64 16.24 10.15 -4.78
CA ASP A 64 15.51 10.03 -3.52
C ASP A 64 14.08 9.50 -3.77
N GLY A 65 13.61 8.60 -2.90
CA GLY A 65 12.34 7.89 -3.07
C GLY A 65 12.41 6.74 -4.09
N ILE A 66 12.80 7.02 -5.33
CA ILE A 66 12.85 6.03 -6.42
C ILE A 66 13.93 4.95 -6.17
N ALA A 67 15.03 5.31 -5.54
CA ALA A 67 16.06 4.37 -5.15
C ALA A 67 15.50 3.29 -4.19
N GLY A 68 14.66 3.70 -3.23
CA GLY A 68 13.96 2.78 -2.33
C GLY A 68 13.01 1.84 -3.08
N ALA A 69 12.27 2.35 -4.06
CA ALA A 69 11.38 1.54 -4.90
C ALA A 69 12.17 0.48 -5.69
N ARG A 70 13.34 0.84 -6.24
CA ARG A 70 14.23 -0.11 -6.95
C ARG A 70 14.76 -1.20 -6.05
N VAL A 71 15.15 -0.87 -4.81
CA VAL A 71 15.61 -1.85 -3.82
C VAL A 71 14.46 -2.81 -3.48
N GLY A 72 13.28 -2.28 -3.13
CA GLY A 72 12.12 -3.12 -2.84
C GLY A 72 11.73 -4.02 -4.01
N LEU A 73 11.84 -3.53 -5.25
CA LEU A 73 11.60 -4.33 -6.46
C LEU A 73 12.62 -5.48 -6.59
N ALA A 74 13.91 -5.19 -6.38
CA ALA A 74 14.97 -6.19 -6.46
C ALA A 74 14.76 -7.29 -5.42
N ASP A 75 14.44 -6.93 -4.17
CA ASP A 75 14.18 -7.87 -3.09
C ASP A 75 12.95 -8.75 -3.38
N ASN A 76 11.86 -8.15 -3.85
CA ASN A 76 10.65 -8.91 -4.21
C ASN A 76 10.91 -9.85 -5.38
N ASN A 77 11.73 -9.48 -6.35
CA ASN A 77 12.10 -10.34 -7.48
C ASN A 77 12.98 -11.54 -7.06
N THR A 78 13.69 -11.48 -5.93
CA THR A 78 14.42 -12.65 -5.41
C THR A 78 13.46 -13.74 -4.97
N THR A 79 12.41 -13.39 -4.24
CA THR A 79 11.36 -14.33 -3.80
C THR A 79 10.42 -14.70 -4.95
N GLY A 80 10.07 -13.73 -5.79
CA GLY A 80 9.17 -13.89 -6.93
C GLY A 80 9.61 -14.99 -7.90
N ARG A 81 10.92 -15.15 -8.11
CA ARG A 81 11.45 -16.23 -8.97
C ARG A 81 11.03 -17.63 -8.51
N PHE A 82 10.90 -17.85 -7.19
CA PHE A 82 10.45 -19.14 -6.65
C PHE A 82 8.95 -19.32 -6.77
N MET A 83 8.21 -18.21 -6.88
CA MET A 83 6.75 -18.21 -6.99
C MET A 83 6.26 -18.06 -8.45
N GLY A 84 7.16 -18.01 -9.41
CA GLY A 84 6.82 -17.74 -10.81
C GLY A 84 6.25 -16.34 -11.02
N GLN A 85 6.72 -15.36 -10.25
CA GLN A 85 6.32 -13.96 -10.33
C GLN A 85 7.53 -13.09 -10.68
N ARG A 86 7.29 -12.06 -11.47
CA ARG A 86 8.26 -11.02 -11.81
C ARG A 86 7.61 -9.66 -11.65
N PHE A 87 8.31 -8.76 -10.99
CA PHE A 87 7.87 -7.38 -10.78
C PHE A 87 8.70 -6.45 -11.67
N GLU A 88 8.05 -5.54 -12.37
CA GLU A 88 8.68 -4.53 -13.22
C GLU A 88 8.21 -3.14 -12.82
N LEU A 89 9.15 -2.19 -12.75
CA LEU A 89 8.91 -0.80 -12.36
C LEU A 89 9.03 0.11 -13.58
N ASP A 90 7.98 0.86 -13.85
CA ASP A 90 7.91 1.88 -14.89
C ASP A 90 8.06 3.26 -14.24
N GLU A 91 9.22 3.87 -14.39
CA GLU A 91 9.57 5.12 -13.73
C GLU A 91 9.26 6.33 -14.60
N LYS A 92 8.50 7.28 -14.07
CA LYS A 92 8.22 8.55 -14.72
C LYS A 92 8.41 9.70 -13.73
N ALA A 93 9.44 10.50 -13.97
CA ALA A 93 9.65 11.76 -13.26
C ALA A 93 9.18 12.92 -14.14
N VAL A 94 8.44 13.85 -13.55
CA VAL A 94 7.86 15.03 -14.20
C VAL A 94 8.32 16.26 -13.45
N GLU A 95 8.69 17.33 -14.17
CA GLU A 95 9.20 18.56 -13.60
C GLU A 95 8.15 19.69 -13.62
N ALA A 96 7.19 19.63 -14.55
CA ALA A 96 6.09 20.59 -14.60
C ALA A 96 4.79 19.93 -14.07
N ALA A 97 4.11 20.61 -13.14
CA ALA A 97 2.87 20.10 -12.56
C ALA A 97 1.79 19.83 -13.64
N ALA A 98 1.72 20.65 -14.66
CA ALA A 98 0.78 20.50 -15.77
C ALA A 98 0.96 19.21 -16.59
N ASP A 99 2.13 18.60 -16.54
CA ASP A 99 2.44 17.37 -17.29
C ASP A 99 2.07 16.09 -16.50
N VAL A 100 1.79 16.20 -15.18
CA VAL A 100 1.49 15.06 -14.32
C VAL A 100 0.27 14.28 -14.80
N PRO A 101 -0.88 14.89 -15.14
CA PRO A 101 -2.04 14.15 -15.65
C PRO A 101 -1.75 13.40 -16.95
N GLN A 102 -1.00 14.01 -17.85
CA GLN A 102 -0.63 13.37 -19.12
C GLN A 102 0.33 12.21 -18.92
N ALA A 103 1.31 12.35 -18.02
CA ALA A 103 2.23 11.27 -17.67
C ALA A 103 1.50 10.09 -17.03
N PHE A 104 0.51 10.35 -16.18
CA PHE A 104 -0.35 9.32 -15.60
C PHE A 104 -1.16 8.60 -16.66
N LYS A 105 -1.83 9.32 -17.57
CA LYS A 105 -2.60 8.72 -18.66
C LYS A 105 -1.75 7.79 -19.51
N ALA A 106 -0.54 8.21 -19.87
CA ALA A 106 0.37 7.36 -20.63
C ALA A 106 0.72 6.04 -19.91
N MET A 107 0.85 6.08 -18.56
CA MET A 107 1.04 4.86 -17.76
C MET A 107 -0.19 3.95 -17.81
N VAL A 108 -1.38 4.53 -17.68
CA VAL A 108 -2.64 3.77 -17.73
C VAL A 108 -2.85 3.13 -19.10
N GLU A 109 -2.57 3.85 -20.18
CA GLU A 109 -2.61 3.35 -21.55
C GLU A 109 -1.60 2.21 -21.78
N ALA A 110 -0.44 2.28 -21.12
CA ALA A 110 0.55 1.19 -21.09
C ALA A 110 0.15 0.01 -20.17
N GLY A 111 -1.08 0.03 -19.61
CA GLY A 111 -1.62 -1.06 -18.80
C GLY A 111 -1.21 -1.04 -17.33
N ARG A 112 -0.65 0.05 -16.82
CA ARG A 112 -0.27 0.17 -15.40
C ARG A 112 -1.51 0.42 -14.55
N ARG A 113 -1.89 -0.56 -13.71
CA ARG A 113 -3.05 -0.49 -12.82
C ARG A 113 -2.68 -0.26 -11.34
N LEU A 114 -1.41 -0.42 -11.02
CA LEU A 114 -0.82 -0.15 -9.71
C LEU A 114 0.21 0.96 -9.89
N VAL A 115 -0.05 2.13 -9.32
CA VAL A 115 0.82 3.31 -9.50
C VAL A 115 1.24 3.85 -8.13
N VAL A 116 2.54 3.87 -7.89
CA VAL A 116 3.13 4.56 -6.75
C VAL A 116 3.19 6.05 -7.08
N ALA A 117 2.50 6.85 -6.28
CA ALA A 117 2.34 8.29 -6.47
C ALA A 117 3.22 9.06 -5.48
N ASP A 118 4.36 9.51 -5.96
CA ASP A 118 5.28 10.43 -5.27
C ASP A 118 4.92 11.87 -5.68
N LEU A 119 3.75 12.31 -5.23
CA LEU A 119 3.08 13.54 -5.62
C LEU A 119 2.64 14.35 -4.39
N PRO A 120 2.64 15.69 -4.44
CA PRO A 120 1.96 16.50 -3.43
C PRO A 120 0.44 16.28 -3.49
N ALA A 121 -0.27 16.58 -2.39
CA ALA A 121 -1.69 16.30 -2.22
C ALA A 121 -2.58 16.83 -3.37
N SER A 122 -2.31 18.04 -3.87
CA SER A 122 -3.09 18.64 -4.95
C SER A 122 -3.00 17.84 -6.26
N LEU A 123 -1.80 17.45 -6.65
CA LEU A 123 -1.57 16.67 -7.87
C LEU A 123 -2.06 15.21 -7.71
N LEU A 124 -1.94 14.65 -6.50
CA LEU A 124 -2.50 13.33 -6.20
C LEU A 124 -4.01 13.30 -6.39
N LEU A 125 -4.71 14.32 -5.89
CA LEU A 125 -6.17 14.45 -6.05
C LEU A 125 -6.55 14.67 -7.52
N GLU A 126 -5.83 15.54 -8.22
CA GLU A 126 -6.05 15.77 -9.64
C GLU A 126 -5.94 14.48 -10.46
N VAL A 127 -4.91 13.68 -10.19
CA VAL A 127 -4.73 12.37 -10.84
C VAL A 127 -5.81 11.37 -10.42
N ALA A 128 -6.15 11.32 -9.12
CA ALA A 128 -7.14 10.38 -8.59
C ALA A 128 -8.55 10.63 -9.14
N ASP A 129 -8.87 11.88 -9.49
CA ASP A 129 -10.16 12.29 -10.02
C ASP A 129 -10.28 12.13 -11.56
N LEU A 130 -9.20 11.75 -12.25
CA LEU A 130 -9.26 11.47 -13.68
C LEU A 130 -10.15 10.26 -14.00
N PRO A 131 -10.90 10.29 -15.10
CA PRO A 131 -11.70 9.15 -15.55
C PRO A 131 -10.87 7.87 -15.69
N ASP A 132 -9.62 7.99 -16.15
CA ASP A 132 -8.68 6.89 -16.35
C ASP A 132 -8.18 6.26 -15.03
N ALA A 133 -8.33 6.97 -13.91
CA ALA A 133 -7.91 6.50 -12.59
C ALA A 133 -8.91 5.53 -11.92
N LYS A 134 -10.11 5.34 -12.47
CA LYS A 134 -11.17 4.53 -11.85
C LYS A 134 -10.78 3.07 -11.61
N GLU A 135 -9.94 2.52 -12.49
CA GLU A 135 -9.46 1.14 -12.41
C GLU A 135 -7.99 1.05 -11.96
N VAL A 136 -7.45 2.15 -11.46
CA VAL A 136 -6.06 2.23 -11.00
C VAL A 136 -6.03 2.41 -9.50
N THR A 137 -5.18 1.64 -8.83
CA THR A 137 -4.87 1.85 -7.41
C THR A 137 -3.64 2.75 -7.31
N LEU A 138 -3.82 3.89 -6.66
CA LEU A 138 -2.77 4.86 -6.38
C LEU A 138 -2.21 4.63 -4.97
N PHE A 139 -0.92 4.41 -4.86
CA PHE A 139 -0.21 4.28 -3.59
C PHE A 139 0.47 5.59 -3.25
N ASN A 140 -0.14 6.36 -2.38
CA ASN A 140 0.43 7.63 -1.90
C ASN A 140 1.63 7.37 -0.99
N VAL A 141 2.80 7.84 -1.40
CA VAL A 141 4.07 7.72 -0.66
C VAL A 141 4.67 9.08 -0.27
N ALA A 142 4.06 10.20 -0.65
CA ALA A 142 4.65 11.52 -0.45
C ALA A 142 3.74 12.53 0.27
N ALA A 143 2.41 12.49 0.08
CA ALA A 143 1.49 13.46 0.64
C ALA A 143 0.98 13.06 2.03
N PRO A 144 1.47 13.69 3.13
CA PRO A 144 1.07 13.39 4.50
C PRO A 144 -0.15 14.19 4.96
N ASP A 145 -0.86 14.83 4.05
CA ASP A 145 -1.97 15.74 4.35
C ASP A 145 -3.15 14.99 4.95
N ASP A 146 -3.66 15.46 6.10
CA ASP A 146 -4.73 14.81 6.87
C ASP A 146 -6.04 14.78 6.10
N ARG A 147 -6.35 15.82 5.31
CA ARG A 147 -7.55 15.92 4.50
C ARG A 147 -7.72 14.76 3.51
N LEU A 148 -6.63 14.16 3.05
CA LEU A 148 -6.66 13.01 2.15
C LEU A 148 -7.28 11.75 2.78
N ARG A 149 -7.40 11.72 4.12
CA ARG A 149 -8.06 10.66 4.89
C ARG A 149 -9.43 11.08 5.43
N GLY A 150 -9.86 12.30 5.16
CA GLY A 150 -11.11 12.90 5.58
C GLY A 150 -11.94 13.37 4.37
N GLU A 151 -12.10 14.69 4.27
CA GLU A 151 -12.95 15.36 3.27
C GLU A 151 -12.53 15.09 1.82
N ASP A 152 -11.23 14.89 1.58
CA ASP A 152 -10.67 14.63 0.25
C ASP A 152 -10.32 13.15 0.03
N CYS A 153 -10.89 12.23 0.80
CA CYS A 153 -10.66 10.81 0.63
C CYS A 153 -11.12 10.30 -0.75
N ARG A 154 -10.30 9.46 -1.37
CA ARG A 154 -10.60 8.80 -2.65
C ARG A 154 -10.47 7.29 -2.51
N ALA A 155 -11.46 6.54 -3.00
CA ALA A 155 -11.51 5.09 -2.86
C ALA A 155 -10.37 4.35 -3.59
N ASN A 156 -9.80 4.98 -4.61
CA ASN A 156 -8.69 4.45 -5.40
C ASN A 156 -7.30 4.87 -4.87
N VAL A 157 -7.23 5.55 -3.71
CA VAL A 157 -5.96 5.99 -3.10
C VAL A 157 -5.71 5.25 -1.81
N LEU A 158 -4.57 4.56 -1.74
CA LEU A 158 -4.05 3.91 -0.54
C LEU A 158 -2.85 4.69 0.00
N HIS A 159 -2.84 4.96 1.29
CA HIS A 159 -1.78 5.76 1.92
C HIS A 159 -0.76 4.84 2.60
N LEU A 160 0.50 4.88 2.15
CA LEU A 160 1.59 4.09 2.70
C LEU A 160 2.47 4.85 3.70
N LEU A 161 2.16 6.11 3.97
CA LEU A 161 2.85 6.95 4.93
C LEU A 161 1.87 7.44 6.02
N PRO A 162 2.34 7.74 7.24
CA PRO A 162 1.49 8.35 8.25
C PRO A 162 1.09 9.78 7.86
N SER A 163 -0.08 10.23 8.30
CA SER A 163 -0.48 11.63 8.18
C SER A 163 0.24 12.51 9.23
N ARG A 164 0.20 13.84 9.03
CA ARG A 164 0.79 14.78 10.00
C ARG A 164 0.14 14.63 11.38
N ALA A 165 -1.18 14.46 11.45
CA ALA A 165 -1.87 14.22 12.70
C ALA A 165 -1.41 12.93 13.39
N MET A 166 -1.24 11.83 12.65
CA MET A 166 -0.74 10.57 13.20
C MET A 166 0.67 10.73 13.80
N LEU A 167 1.55 11.49 13.14
CA LEU A 167 2.89 11.77 13.67
C LEU A 167 2.85 12.64 14.91
N ALA A 168 1.99 13.68 14.94
CA ALA A 168 1.79 14.54 16.09
C ALA A 168 1.23 13.73 17.28
N ASP A 169 0.23 12.88 17.03
CA ASP A 169 -0.36 12.01 18.08
C ASP A 169 0.69 11.05 18.66
N ALA A 170 1.51 10.42 17.82
CA ALA A 170 2.57 9.53 18.27
C ALA A 170 3.58 10.28 19.17
N LEU A 171 3.97 11.51 18.79
CA LEU A 171 4.84 12.36 19.58
C LEU A 171 4.19 12.72 20.93
N VAL A 172 2.93 13.16 20.92
CA VAL A 172 2.21 13.52 22.15
C VAL A 172 2.07 12.32 23.07
N GLN A 173 1.72 11.14 22.55
CA GLN A 173 1.64 9.91 23.35
C GLN A 173 2.99 9.58 24.01
N TYR A 174 4.09 9.74 23.30
CA TYR A 174 5.43 9.56 23.86
C TYR A 174 5.72 10.56 24.98
N LEU A 175 5.41 11.85 24.77
CA LEU A 175 5.62 12.90 25.78
C LEU A 175 4.77 12.64 27.04
N VAL A 176 3.52 12.21 26.88
CA VAL A 176 2.64 11.82 27.99
C VAL A 176 3.21 10.61 28.75
N ALA A 177 3.66 9.59 28.04
CA ALA A 177 4.28 8.39 28.64
C ALA A 177 5.53 8.77 29.46
N LYS A 178 6.31 9.75 28.98
CA LYS A 178 7.46 10.32 29.72
C LYS A 178 7.09 11.32 30.80
N ARG A 179 5.81 11.65 30.95
CA ARG A 179 5.28 12.64 31.91
C ARG A 179 5.87 14.04 31.72
N TRP A 180 6.29 14.38 30.51
CA TRP A 180 6.76 15.72 30.17
C TRP A 180 5.56 16.65 30.01
N ARG A 181 5.50 17.70 30.82
CA ARG A 181 4.37 18.64 30.87
C ARG A 181 4.69 20.01 30.31
N ASN A 182 5.96 20.36 30.28
CA ASN A 182 6.43 21.64 29.75
C ASN A 182 7.04 21.42 28.38
N ILE A 183 6.33 21.85 27.35
CA ILE A 183 6.71 21.64 25.95
C ILE A 183 6.83 23.02 25.31
N LEU A 184 7.98 23.29 24.69
CA LEU A 184 8.20 24.48 23.85
C LEU A 184 7.95 24.09 22.40
N LEU A 185 7.03 24.78 21.74
CA LEU A 185 6.82 24.68 20.30
C LEU A 185 7.63 25.79 19.61
N VAL A 186 8.51 25.38 18.72
CA VAL A 186 9.28 26.30 17.88
C VAL A 186 8.69 26.21 16.46
N PRO A 187 8.14 27.32 15.90
CA PRO A 187 7.50 27.34 14.59
C PRO A 187 8.50 27.24 13.45
#